data_36dd683988b618447d9dc40b62b0fa3e
#
_entry.id   36dd683988b618447d9dc40b62b0fa3e
#
_cell.length_a   1.000
_cell.length_b   1.000
_cell.length_c   1.000
_cell.angle_alpha   90.00
_cell.angle_beta   90.00
_cell.angle_gamma   90.00
#
_symmetry.space_group_name_H-M   'P 1'
#
loop_
_entity.id
_entity.type
_entity.pdbx_description
1 polymer ?
#
loop_
_entity_poly.entity_id
_entity_poly.type
_entity_poly.pdbx_seq_one_letter_code
_entity_poly.pdbx_strand_id
1 'polypeptide(L)'
;MFKKISIQQEIQFQKKNIIEKKARYLATNPLERYNTDTGYKRKIDLIQNQLPPEPGGLILDIGGNTAGEATILQNLGYEFVVGDINEYALVISRERAQKYGLKTPRYVSLDAHALPFPKDTFEQVTVIEALHHFPDYAQALDEVFRVLKPGGRFFSLEPYRLNPIRRLTEIRDYWRGTIETSFSVAQMRGLLSASTFESISIEKISLGKTDWKLGEVPGYRRWFARFNRWLNVKCPAAFGSLMITAQKPADAASL
;
A
#
# COMPACT_ATOMS: atom_id res chain seq x y z
N MET A 1 9.93 7.33 25.57
CA MET A 1 9.16 6.08 25.45
C MET A 1 7.89 6.40 24.68
N PHE A 2 7.76 5.95 23.45
CA PHE A 2 6.58 6.25 22.61
C PHE A 2 5.38 5.43 23.14
N LYS A 3 4.20 6.06 23.22
CA LYS A 3 2.95 5.41 23.65
C LYS A 3 2.56 4.34 22.62
N LYS A 4 2.31 3.12 23.05
CA LYS A 4 1.84 2.05 22.15
C LYS A 4 0.40 2.40 21.73
N ILE A 5 0.20 2.65 20.45
CA ILE A 5 -1.12 2.93 19.85
C ILE A 5 -1.81 1.58 19.64
N SER A 6 -3.07 1.47 20.04
CA SER A 6 -3.84 0.24 19.83
C SER A 6 -4.41 0.16 18.41
N ILE A 7 -4.69 -1.05 17.94
CA ILE A 7 -5.39 -1.28 16.66
C ILE A 7 -6.70 -0.48 16.60
N GLN A 8 -7.46 -0.44 17.71
CA GLN A 8 -8.72 0.30 17.75
C GLN A 8 -8.54 1.80 17.57
N GLN A 9 -7.48 2.39 18.12
CA GLN A 9 -7.16 3.80 17.93
C GLN A 9 -6.79 4.09 16.48
N GLU A 10 -6.01 3.22 15.84
CA GLU A 10 -5.66 3.34 14.43
C GLU A 10 -6.92 3.24 13.55
N ILE A 11 -7.79 2.26 13.78
CA ILE A 11 -9.06 2.11 13.05
C ILE A 11 -9.92 3.38 13.16
N GLN A 12 -10.07 3.93 14.36
CA GLN A 12 -10.86 5.15 14.59
C GLN A 12 -10.25 6.36 13.88
N PHE A 13 -8.94 6.49 13.91
CA PHE A 13 -8.23 7.55 13.20
C PHE A 13 -8.44 7.44 11.68
N GLN A 14 -8.24 6.25 11.11
CA GLN A 14 -8.42 6.01 9.68
C GLN A 14 -9.88 6.21 9.27
N LYS A 15 -10.84 5.73 10.06
CA LYS A 15 -12.27 5.95 9.81
C LYS A 15 -12.62 7.44 9.76
N LYS A 16 -12.18 8.22 10.74
CA LYS A 16 -12.39 9.68 10.75
C LYS A 16 -11.80 10.35 9.51
N ASN A 17 -10.57 10.00 9.17
CA ASN A 17 -9.87 10.54 8.00
C ASN A 17 -10.61 10.23 6.67
N ILE A 18 -11.15 9.02 6.54
CA ILE A 18 -11.94 8.61 5.37
C ILE A 18 -13.27 9.38 5.31
N ILE A 19 -13.96 9.52 6.44
CA ILE A 19 -15.22 10.28 6.50
C ILE A 19 -15.02 11.73 6.06
N GLU A 20 -13.99 12.39 6.61
CA GLU A 20 -13.64 13.77 6.25
C GLU A 20 -13.31 13.95 4.75
N LYS A 21 -12.79 12.90 4.12
CA LYS A 21 -12.39 12.93 2.71
C LYS A 21 -13.40 12.26 1.76
N LYS A 22 -14.54 11.77 2.26
CA LYS A 22 -15.54 11.02 1.44
C LYS A 22 -15.92 11.75 0.15
N ALA A 23 -16.31 13.02 0.25
CA ALA A 23 -16.71 13.82 -0.90
C ALA A 23 -15.60 13.89 -1.97
N ARG A 24 -14.35 14.05 -1.54
CA ARG A 24 -13.20 14.08 -2.43
C ARG A 24 -12.96 12.72 -3.10
N TYR A 25 -13.06 11.62 -2.36
CA TYR A 25 -12.90 10.28 -2.93
C TYR A 25 -13.98 10.00 -3.98
N LEU A 26 -15.24 10.32 -3.68
CA LEU A 26 -16.36 10.16 -4.61
C LEU A 26 -16.33 11.11 -5.81
N ALA A 27 -15.64 12.25 -5.70
CA ALA A 27 -15.44 13.17 -6.80
C ALA A 27 -14.31 12.80 -7.76
N THR A 28 -13.45 11.85 -7.37
CA THR A 28 -12.26 11.48 -8.14
C THR A 28 -12.51 10.18 -8.91
N ASN A 29 -12.54 10.24 -10.24
CA ASN A 29 -12.54 9.05 -11.09
C ASN A 29 -11.12 8.46 -11.13
N PRO A 30 -10.92 7.20 -10.67
CA PRO A 30 -9.59 6.59 -10.65
C PRO A 30 -8.96 6.46 -12.05
N LEU A 31 -9.73 6.08 -13.07
CA LEU A 31 -9.23 5.93 -14.44
C LEU A 31 -8.88 7.28 -15.07
N GLU A 32 -9.68 8.32 -14.84
CA GLU A 32 -9.35 9.67 -15.28
C GLU A 32 -8.06 10.16 -14.63
N ARG A 33 -7.91 9.92 -13.34
CA ARG A 33 -6.68 10.25 -12.61
C ARG A 33 -5.48 9.48 -13.16
N TYR A 34 -5.64 8.19 -13.46
CA TYR A 34 -4.58 7.38 -14.09
C TYR A 34 -4.15 7.97 -15.44
N ASN A 35 -5.09 8.47 -16.22
CA ASN A 35 -4.79 9.04 -17.55
C ASN A 35 -4.20 10.46 -17.49
N THR A 36 -4.48 11.23 -16.44
CA THR A 36 -4.13 12.66 -16.35
C THR A 36 -3.01 12.99 -15.38
N ASP A 37 -2.85 12.21 -14.30
CA ASP A 37 -1.81 12.40 -13.28
C ASP A 37 -0.61 11.49 -13.59
N THR A 38 0.42 12.06 -14.21
CA THR A 38 1.62 11.32 -14.65
C THR A 38 2.33 10.56 -13.54
N GLY A 39 2.28 11.04 -12.32
CA GLY A 39 2.92 10.36 -11.23
C GLY A 39 2.05 9.24 -10.64
N TYR A 40 0.74 9.42 -10.63
CA TYR A 40 -0.19 8.35 -10.28
C TYR A 40 -0.12 7.23 -11.32
N LYS A 41 -0.07 7.61 -12.62
CA LYS A 41 0.18 6.66 -13.70
C LYS A 41 1.47 5.87 -13.48
N ARG A 42 2.58 6.55 -13.22
CA ARG A 42 3.87 5.89 -12.94
C ARG A 42 3.80 4.92 -11.75
N LYS A 43 3.06 5.26 -10.69
CA LYS A 43 2.84 4.35 -9.55
C LYS A 43 2.08 3.09 -9.99
N ILE A 44 1.00 3.25 -10.76
CA ILE A 44 0.21 2.13 -11.27
C ILE A 44 1.03 1.25 -12.22
N ASP A 45 1.73 1.86 -13.18
CA ASP A 45 2.58 1.14 -14.14
C ASP A 45 3.68 0.33 -13.40
N LEU A 46 4.25 0.92 -12.35
CA LEU A 46 5.24 0.24 -11.51
C LEU A 46 4.63 -0.96 -10.77
N ILE A 47 3.44 -0.82 -10.20
CA ILE A 47 2.72 -1.92 -9.54
C ILE A 47 2.39 -3.00 -10.58
N GLN A 48 1.84 -2.62 -11.73
CA GLN A 48 1.47 -3.53 -12.82
C GLN A 48 2.67 -4.38 -13.29
N ASN A 49 3.85 -3.78 -13.41
CA ASN A 49 5.07 -4.48 -13.79
C ASN A 49 5.54 -5.54 -12.77
N GLN A 50 5.00 -5.52 -11.54
CA GLN A 50 5.28 -6.51 -10.50
C GLN A 50 4.19 -7.58 -10.40
N LEU A 51 3.08 -7.40 -11.11
CA LEU A 51 2.01 -8.40 -11.18
C LEU A 51 2.39 -9.54 -12.15
N PRO A 52 1.70 -10.70 -12.08
CA PRO A 52 1.87 -11.75 -13.06
C PRO A 52 1.68 -11.21 -14.49
N PRO A 53 2.51 -11.62 -15.46
CA PRO A 53 2.47 -11.10 -16.82
C PRO A 53 1.14 -11.40 -17.53
N GLU A 54 0.51 -12.51 -17.20
CA GLU A 54 -0.80 -12.90 -17.71
C GLU A 54 -1.85 -12.70 -16.60
N PRO A 55 -2.97 -11.99 -16.88
CA PRO A 55 -4.11 -11.97 -15.99
C PRO A 55 -4.71 -13.38 -15.87
N GLY A 56 -4.82 -13.92 -14.67
CA GLY A 56 -5.39 -15.28 -14.47
C GLY A 56 -5.25 -15.77 -13.03
N GLY A 57 -4.41 -15.13 -12.25
CA GLY A 57 -4.26 -15.42 -10.84
C GLY A 57 -5.03 -14.45 -9.95
N LEU A 58 -5.51 -14.94 -8.80
CA LEU A 58 -6.18 -14.12 -7.80
C LEU A 58 -5.16 -13.35 -6.96
N ILE A 59 -5.32 -12.04 -6.88
CA ILE A 59 -4.43 -11.14 -6.16
C ILE A 59 -5.16 -10.61 -4.93
N LEU A 60 -4.53 -10.70 -3.75
CA LEU A 60 -5.00 -10.07 -2.53
C LEU A 60 -4.27 -8.75 -2.31
N ASP A 61 -5.01 -7.65 -2.17
CA ASP A 61 -4.49 -6.34 -1.77
C ASP A 61 -4.90 -6.05 -0.32
N ILE A 62 -3.93 -6.04 0.60
CA ILE A 62 -4.17 -5.86 2.03
C ILE A 62 -3.93 -4.40 2.42
N GLY A 63 -4.88 -3.81 3.15
CA GLY A 63 -4.85 -2.39 3.49
C GLY A 63 -5.15 -1.51 2.28
N GLY A 64 -5.97 -2.01 1.35
CA GLY A 64 -6.29 -1.33 0.10
C GLY A 64 -7.08 -0.04 0.24
N ASN A 65 -7.52 0.31 1.45
CA ASN A 65 -8.24 1.55 1.75
C ASN A 65 -9.40 1.77 0.76
N THR A 66 -9.38 2.88 0.01
CA THR A 66 -10.40 3.16 -1.03
C THR A 66 -10.10 2.47 -2.37
N ALA A 67 -9.21 1.48 -2.40
CA ALA A 67 -8.90 0.59 -3.52
C ALA A 67 -8.68 1.30 -4.88
N GLY A 68 -8.03 2.45 -4.87
CA GLY A 68 -7.81 3.22 -6.11
C GLY A 68 -6.95 2.47 -7.12
N GLU A 69 -5.85 1.91 -6.67
CA GLU A 69 -4.89 1.15 -7.44
C GLU A 69 -5.51 -0.17 -7.93
N ALA A 70 -6.07 -0.96 -7.02
CA ALA A 70 -6.70 -2.24 -7.35
C ALA A 70 -7.89 -2.07 -8.32
N THR A 71 -8.69 -0.99 -8.19
CA THR A 71 -9.78 -0.70 -9.14
C THR A 71 -9.26 -0.46 -10.55
N ILE A 72 -8.16 0.27 -10.72
CA ILE A 72 -7.56 0.50 -12.04
C ILE A 72 -7.05 -0.82 -12.62
N LEU A 73 -6.28 -1.58 -11.84
CA LEU A 73 -5.70 -2.84 -12.27
C LEU A 73 -6.79 -3.90 -12.59
N GLN A 74 -7.91 -3.91 -11.84
CA GLN A 74 -9.09 -4.71 -12.15
C GLN A 74 -9.68 -4.34 -13.52
N ASN A 75 -9.70 -3.06 -13.87
CA ASN A 75 -10.17 -2.60 -15.20
C ASN A 75 -9.15 -2.88 -16.31
N LEU A 76 -7.88 -3.13 -15.98
CA LEU A 76 -6.85 -3.61 -16.91
C LEU A 76 -6.80 -5.14 -17.04
N GLY A 77 -7.75 -5.87 -16.41
CA GLY A 77 -7.93 -7.31 -16.59
C GLY A 77 -7.46 -8.20 -15.44
N TYR A 78 -6.83 -7.65 -14.40
CA TYR A 78 -6.43 -8.42 -13.22
C TYR A 78 -7.62 -8.72 -12.29
N GLU A 79 -7.54 -9.79 -11.50
CA GLU A 79 -8.55 -10.13 -10.52
C GLU A 79 -8.07 -9.85 -9.10
N PHE A 80 -8.74 -8.90 -8.41
CA PHE A 80 -8.40 -8.49 -7.06
C PHE A 80 -9.47 -8.85 -6.03
N VAL A 81 -8.97 -9.30 -4.86
CA VAL A 81 -9.66 -9.22 -3.58
C VAL A 81 -8.99 -8.09 -2.79
N VAL A 82 -9.75 -7.09 -2.39
CA VAL A 82 -9.24 -5.96 -1.59
C VAL A 82 -9.74 -6.12 -0.17
N GLY A 83 -8.79 -6.20 0.75
CA GLY A 83 -9.03 -6.31 2.17
C GLY A 83 -8.61 -5.06 2.93
N ASP A 84 -9.46 -4.61 3.85
CA ASP A 84 -9.12 -3.53 4.77
C ASP A 84 -9.87 -3.71 6.09
N ILE A 85 -9.27 -3.32 7.19
CA ILE A 85 -9.91 -3.34 8.50
C ILE A 85 -10.98 -2.23 8.62
N ASN A 86 -10.89 -1.22 7.79
CA ASN A 86 -11.84 -0.11 7.71
C ASN A 86 -12.92 -0.38 6.65
N GLU A 87 -13.98 -1.07 7.05
CA GLU A 87 -15.13 -1.36 6.17
C GLU A 87 -15.68 -0.12 5.45
N TYR A 88 -15.63 1.03 6.12
CA TYR A 88 -16.15 2.27 5.55
C TYR A 88 -15.36 2.72 4.31
N ALA A 89 -14.06 2.45 4.28
CA ALA A 89 -13.23 2.70 3.11
C ALA A 89 -13.65 1.81 1.92
N LEU A 90 -13.94 0.54 2.19
CA LEU A 90 -14.41 -0.42 1.17
C LEU A 90 -15.78 -0.03 0.61
N VAL A 91 -16.69 0.45 1.46
CA VAL A 91 -18.01 0.97 1.02
C VAL A 91 -17.82 2.16 0.06
N ILE A 92 -16.97 3.13 0.43
CA ILE A 92 -16.68 4.29 -0.43
C ILE A 92 -16.04 3.85 -1.75
N SER A 93 -15.15 2.86 -1.72
CA SER A 93 -14.55 2.31 -2.93
C SER A 93 -15.60 1.73 -3.88
N ARG A 94 -16.55 0.97 -3.34
CA ARG A 94 -17.67 0.39 -4.10
C ARG A 94 -18.57 1.49 -4.68
N GLU A 95 -19.00 2.46 -3.84
CA GLU A 95 -19.81 3.61 -4.28
C GLU A 95 -19.11 4.37 -5.43
N ARG A 96 -17.81 4.58 -5.31
CA ARG A 96 -17.02 5.27 -6.33
C ARG A 96 -16.92 4.47 -7.62
N ALA A 97 -16.62 3.17 -7.56
CA ALA A 97 -16.54 2.34 -8.74
C ALA A 97 -17.89 2.29 -9.49
N GLN A 98 -18.99 2.14 -8.77
CA GLN A 98 -20.36 2.19 -9.33
C GLN A 98 -20.66 3.54 -10.00
N LYS A 99 -20.32 4.65 -9.32
CA LYS A 99 -20.52 6.00 -9.85
C LYS A 99 -19.87 6.22 -11.21
N TYR A 100 -18.71 5.61 -11.44
CA TYR A 100 -17.94 5.78 -12.67
C TYR A 100 -18.02 4.58 -13.63
N GLY A 101 -18.91 3.61 -13.38
CA GLY A 101 -19.11 2.44 -14.23
C GLY A 101 -17.87 1.54 -14.33
N LEU A 102 -17.06 1.47 -13.26
CA LEU A 102 -15.83 0.69 -13.23
C LEU A 102 -16.10 -0.74 -12.74
N LYS A 103 -15.28 -1.68 -13.23
CA LYS A 103 -15.24 -3.03 -12.64
C LYS A 103 -14.77 -2.94 -11.19
N THR A 104 -15.50 -3.60 -10.29
CA THR A 104 -15.21 -3.60 -8.86
C THR A 104 -14.39 -4.83 -8.46
N PRO A 105 -13.32 -4.67 -7.67
CA PRO A 105 -12.72 -5.78 -6.95
C PRO A 105 -13.72 -6.44 -6.00
N ARG A 106 -13.42 -7.64 -5.53
CA ARG A 106 -14.11 -8.23 -4.37
C ARG A 106 -13.61 -7.52 -3.12
N TYR A 107 -14.51 -7.11 -2.22
CA TYR A 107 -14.14 -6.41 -0.99
C TYR A 107 -14.41 -7.29 0.22
N VAL A 108 -13.44 -7.35 1.14
CA VAL A 108 -13.51 -8.13 2.38
C VAL A 108 -13.01 -7.26 3.54
N SER A 109 -13.84 -7.14 4.59
CA SER A 109 -13.35 -6.59 5.87
C SER A 109 -12.46 -7.63 6.53
N LEU A 110 -11.20 -7.28 6.82
CA LEU A 110 -10.23 -8.21 7.39
C LEU A 110 -9.19 -7.51 8.27
N ASP A 111 -8.66 -8.28 9.21
CA ASP A 111 -7.44 -7.95 9.94
C ASP A 111 -6.25 -8.65 9.26
N ALA A 112 -5.19 -7.91 8.95
CA ALA A 112 -3.97 -8.43 8.33
C ALA A 112 -3.25 -9.47 9.19
N HIS A 113 -3.50 -9.46 10.53
CA HIS A 113 -2.89 -10.38 11.49
C HIS A 113 -3.64 -11.72 11.60
N ALA A 114 -4.83 -11.85 10.96
CA ALA A 114 -5.63 -13.07 10.94
C ALA A 114 -6.48 -13.08 9.66
N LEU A 115 -5.87 -13.40 8.53
CA LEU A 115 -6.52 -13.37 7.23
C LEU A 115 -7.58 -14.46 7.11
N PRO A 116 -8.84 -14.13 6.73
CA PRO A 116 -9.95 -15.08 6.66
C PRO A 116 -9.92 -15.95 5.38
N PHE A 117 -8.73 -16.36 4.96
CA PHE A 117 -8.55 -17.16 3.77
C PHE A 117 -7.79 -18.46 4.10
N PRO A 118 -8.05 -19.56 3.40
CA PRO A 118 -7.23 -20.76 3.49
C PRO A 118 -5.77 -20.49 3.12
N LYS A 119 -4.88 -21.38 3.55
CA LYS A 119 -3.51 -21.39 3.03
C LYS A 119 -3.51 -21.63 1.52
N ASP A 120 -2.48 -21.14 0.85
CA ASP A 120 -2.23 -21.43 -0.57
C ASP A 120 -3.37 -20.97 -1.51
N THR A 121 -3.97 -19.81 -1.20
CA THR A 121 -5.12 -19.28 -1.93
C THR A 121 -4.71 -18.35 -3.07
N PHE A 122 -3.73 -17.48 -2.86
CA PHE A 122 -3.41 -16.37 -3.77
C PHE A 122 -2.11 -16.60 -4.52
N GLU A 123 -2.09 -16.26 -5.80
CA GLU A 123 -0.87 -16.19 -6.61
C GLU A 123 0.01 -15.03 -6.20
N GLN A 124 -0.61 -13.95 -5.78
CA GLN A 124 0.10 -12.76 -5.33
C GLN A 124 -0.63 -12.07 -4.19
N VAL A 125 0.14 -11.49 -3.26
CA VAL A 125 -0.34 -10.58 -2.24
C VAL A 125 0.38 -9.25 -2.40
N THR A 126 -0.39 -8.15 -2.40
CA THR A 126 0.13 -6.78 -2.43
C THR A 126 -0.19 -6.06 -1.11
N VAL A 127 0.77 -5.26 -0.63
CA VAL A 127 0.57 -4.35 0.51
C VAL A 127 1.17 -3.00 0.11
N ILE A 128 0.31 -2.05 -0.26
CA ILE A 128 0.76 -0.80 -0.88
C ILE A 128 0.53 0.37 0.06
N GLU A 129 1.62 0.91 0.62
CA GLU A 129 1.60 2.00 1.59
C GLU A 129 0.68 1.69 2.78
N ALA A 130 0.71 0.44 3.29
CA ALA A 130 -0.16 -0.03 4.35
C ALA A 130 0.56 -0.79 5.48
N LEU A 131 1.63 -1.55 5.20
CA LEU A 131 2.34 -2.36 6.20
C LEU A 131 2.83 -1.51 7.38
N HIS A 132 3.23 -0.27 7.13
CA HIS A 132 3.72 0.66 8.15
C HIS A 132 2.64 1.12 9.15
N HIS A 133 1.37 0.82 8.93
CA HIS A 133 0.26 1.02 9.85
C HIS A 133 -0.05 -0.21 10.70
N PHE A 134 0.53 -1.38 10.40
CA PHE A 134 0.22 -2.60 11.14
C PHE A 134 0.96 -2.61 12.48
N PRO A 135 0.27 -2.91 13.60
CA PRO A 135 0.89 -2.97 14.93
C PRO A 135 1.94 -4.08 15.06
N ASP A 136 1.68 -5.23 14.41
CA ASP A 136 2.59 -6.38 14.33
C ASP A 136 2.77 -6.80 12.87
N TYR A 137 3.73 -6.17 12.20
CA TYR A 137 4.03 -6.46 10.81
C TYR A 137 4.71 -7.83 10.60
N ALA A 138 5.29 -8.45 11.65
CA ALA A 138 5.84 -9.79 11.56
C ALA A 138 4.69 -10.81 11.44
N GLN A 139 3.70 -10.75 12.33
CA GLN A 139 2.51 -11.60 12.27
C GLN A 139 1.75 -11.41 10.94
N ALA A 140 1.62 -10.17 10.48
CA ALA A 140 0.98 -9.90 9.19
C ALA A 140 1.74 -10.54 8.00
N LEU A 141 3.07 -10.52 8.00
CA LEU A 141 3.88 -11.17 6.98
C LEU A 141 3.79 -12.70 7.05
N ASP A 142 3.67 -13.30 8.24
CA ASP A 142 3.43 -14.73 8.39
C ASP A 142 2.06 -15.13 7.80
N GLU A 143 1.02 -14.32 8.00
CA GLU A 143 -0.29 -14.53 7.37
C GLU A 143 -0.24 -14.35 5.85
N VAL A 144 0.50 -13.34 5.35
CA VAL A 144 0.77 -13.17 3.91
C VAL A 144 1.44 -14.42 3.35
N PHE A 145 2.47 -14.93 4.02
CA PHE A 145 3.16 -16.16 3.61
C PHE A 145 2.20 -17.36 3.59
N ARG A 146 1.37 -17.51 4.62
CA ARG A 146 0.42 -18.61 4.73
C ARG A 146 -0.57 -18.65 3.58
N VAL A 147 -1.15 -17.50 3.21
CA VAL A 147 -2.19 -17.43 2.16
C VAL A 147 -1.65 -17.43 0.74
N LEU A 148 -0.36 -17.16 0.54
CA LEU A 148 0.30 -17.32 -0.76
C LEU A 148 0.41 -18.78 -1.16
N LYS A 149 0.15 -19.08 -2.43
CA LYS A 149 0.44 -20.40 -3.03
C LYS A 149 1.96 -20.66 -3.04
N PRO A 150 2.40 -21.93 -3.03
CA PRO A 150 3.79 -22.25 -3.36
C PRO A 150 4.20 -21.59 -4.68
N GLY A 151 5.35 -20.90 -4.70
CA GLY A 151 5.80 -20.06 -5.82
C GLY A 151 5.10 -18.71 -5.92
N GLY A 152 4.13 -18.41 -5.06
CA GLY A 152 3.40 -17.16 -5.04
C GLY A 152 4.28 -15.98 -4.62
N ARG A 153 3.90 -14.77 -5.02
CA ARG A 153 4.72 -13.55 -4.90
C ARG A 153 4.12 -12.56 -3.90
N PHE A 154 4.98 -11.99 -3.08
CA PHE A 154 4.69 -10.82 -2.25
C PHE A 154 5.25 -9.56 -2.90
N PHE A 155 4.46 -8.50 -2.92
CA PHE A 155 4.87 -7.17 -3.39
C PHE A 155 4.42 -6.09 -2.40
N SER A 156 5.33 -5.16 -2.06
CA SER A 156 4.98 -4.03 -1.21
C SER A 156 5.71 -2.75 -1.63
N LEU A 157 5.05 -1.63 -1.38
CA LEU A 157 5.61 -0.29 -1.50
C LEU A 157 5.51 0.40 -0.14
N GLU A 158 6.66 0.71 0.48
CA GLU A 158 6.66 1.23 1.84
C GLU A 158 7.55 2.48 2.01
N PRO A 159 7.27 3.33 3.00
CA PRO A 159 8.11 4.48 3.30
C PRO A 159 9.52 4.06 3.72
N TYR A 160 10.53 4.73 3.17
CA TYR A 160 11.93 4.50 3.54
C TYR A 160 12.34 5.31 4.78
N ARG A 161 12.88 4.62 5.78
CA ARG A 161 13.21 5.17 7.11
C ARG A 161 14.24 6.29 7.10
N LEU A 162 15.18 6.29 6.17
CA LEU A 162 16.18 7.35 6.09
C LEU A 162 15.70 8.62 5.36
N ASN A 163 14.44 8.66 4.91
CA ASN A 163 13.84 9.87 4.38
C ASN A 163 13.62 10.88 5.52
N PRO A 164 14.38 12.00 5.58
CA PRO A 164 14.30 12.93 6.70
C PRO A 164 12.94 13.64 6.80
N ILE A 165 12.29 13.87 5.65
CA ILE A 165 10.97 14.49 5.62
C ILE A 165 9.94 13.52 6.17
N ARG A 166 10.05 12.23 5.84
CA ARG A 166 9.21 11.18 6.41
C ARG A 166 9.35 11.09 7.93
N ARG A 167 10.60 11.18 8.42
CA ARG A 167 10.85 11.18 9.89
C ARG A 167 10.16 12.34 10.60
N LEU A 168 10.13 13.52 10.02
CA LEU A 168 9.39 14.66 10.59
C LEU A 168 7.88 14.43 10.57
N THR A 169 7.33 13.80 9.52
CA THR A 169 5.90 13.48 9.46
C THR A 169 5.51 12.39 10.46
N GLU A 170 6.36 11.38 10.69
CA GLU A 170 6.14 10.34 11.72
C GLU A 170 6.01 10.94 13.13
N ILE A 171 6.88 11.90 13.48
CA ILE A 171 6.79 12.59 14.77
C ILE A 171 5.44 13.31 14.90
N ARG A 172 5.03 14.04 13.88
CA ARG A 172 3.73 14.74 13.84
C ARG A 172 2.56 13.75 13.99
N ASP A 173 2.61 12.65 13.25
CA ASP A 173 1.51 11.70 13.16
C ASP A 173 1.42 10.85 14.45
N TYR A 174 2.55 10.59 15.10
CA TYR A 174 2.58 10.06 16.47
C TYR A 174 1.78 10.93 17.45
N TRP A 175 1.96 12.26 17.42
CA TRP A 175 1.20 13.17 18.25
C TRP A 175 -0.29 13.22 17.89
N ARG A 176 -0.66 12.79 16.71
CA ARG A 176 -2.06 12.64 16.25
C ARG A 176 -2.67 11.30 16.65
N GLY A 177 -1.89 10.39 17.22
CA GLY A 177 -2.37 9.09 17.70
C GLY A 177 -2.54 8.05 16.58
N THR A 178 -1.78 8.15 15.50
CA THR A 178 -1.73 7.17 14.42
C THR A 178 -0.40 6.42 14.40
N ILE A 179 -0.42 5.16 13.93
CA ILE A 179 0.78 4.36 13.69
C ILE A 179 1.33 4.76 12.32
N GLU A 180 2.56 5.28 12.34
CA GLU A 180 3.29 5.67 11.13
C GLU A 180 4.75 5.24 11.31
N THR A 181 5.09 4.07 10.82
CA THR A 181 6.45 3.52 10.91
C THR A 181 7.07 3.50 9.52
N SER A 182 8.36 3.75 9.39
CA SER A 182 9.07 3.54 8.13
C SER A 182 10.14 2.47 8.31
N PHE A 183 10.48 1.79 7.21
CA PHE A 183 11.36 0.64 7.24
C PHE A 183 12.75 0.96 6.71
N SER A 184 13.78 0.33 7.29
CA SER A 184 15.09 0.22 6.68
C SER A 184 15.16 -1.05 5.80
N VAL A 185 16.10 -1.06 4.84
CA VAL A 185 16.32 -2.25 4.01
C VAL A 185 16.67 -3.47 4.85
N ALA A 186 17.56 -3.30 5.86
CA ALA A 186 17.97 -4.39 6.74
C ALA A 186 16.81 -4.95 7.57
N GLN A 187 15.99 -4.07 8.13
CA GLN A 187 14.81 -4.47 8.91
C GLN A 187 13.82 -5.27 8.04
N MET A 188 13.48 -4.78 6.85
CA MET A 188 12.54 -5.46 5.97
C MET A 188 13.07 -6.82 5.50
N ARG A 189 14.37 -6.87 5.14
CA ARG A 189 15.01 -8.14 4.77
C ARG A 189 14.97 -9.15 5.91
N GLY A 190 15.26 -8.72 7.15
CA GLY A 190 15.20 -9.58 8.34
C GLY A 190 13.80 -10.14 8.59
N LEU A 191 12.76 -9.30 8.47
CA LEU A 191 11.37 -9.72 8.62
C LEU A 191 10.96 -10.77 7.58
N LEU A 192 11.23 -10.50 6.30
CA LEU A 192 10.88 -11.43 5.22
C LEU A 192 11.64 -12.76 5.34
N SER A 193 12.93 -12.70 5.72
CA SER A 193 13.70 -13.93 5.95
C SER A 193 13.20 -14.72 7.16
N ALA A 194 12.72 -14.05 8.21
CA ALA A 194 12.12 -14.72 9.37
C ALA A 194 10.82 -15.46 9.02
N SER A 195 10.00 -14.88 8.13
CA SER A 195 8.81 -15.53 7.57
C SER A 195 9.12 -16.48 6.40
N THR A 196 10.37 -16.92 6.24
CA THR A 196 10.82 -17.93 5.26
C THR A 196 10.62 -17.57 3.78
N PHE A 197 10.45 -16.29 3.44
CA PHE A 197 10.46 -15.84 2.06
C PHE A 197 11.84 -15.98 1.42
N GLU A 198 11.86 -16.32 0.14
CA GLU A 198 13.05 -16.35 -0.71
C GLU A 198 12.99 -15.30 -1.83
N SER A 199 14.04 -15.22 -2.66
CA SER A 199 14.14 -14.27 -3.78
C SER A 199 13.84 -12.82 -3.38
N ILE A 200 14.29 -12.42 -2.17
CA ILE A 200 13.99 -11.11 -1.58
C ILE A 200 14.76 -10.01 -2.31
N SER A 201 14.04 -9.14 -3.02
CA SER A 201 14.57 -7.90 -3.58
C SER A 201 13.97 -6.68 -2.87
N ILE A 202 14.83 -5.73 -2.50
CA ILE A 202 14.41 -4.48 -1.85
C ILE A 202 15.14 -3.34 -2.53
N GLU A 203 14.42 -2.56 -3.30
CA GLU A 203 14.93 -1.44 -4.07
C GLU A 203 14.45 -0.10 -3.52
N LYS A 204 15.33 0.89 -3.56
CA LYS A 204 14.98 2.27 -3.24
C LYS A 204 14.52 2.96 -4.51
N ILE A 205 13.25 3.34 -4.54
CA ILE A 205 12.64 3.96 -5.71
C ILE A 205 12.11 5.35 -5.40
N SER A 206 12.05 6.19 -6.43
CA SER A 206 11.32 7.46 -6.36
C SER A 206 9.97 7.29 -7.03
N LEU A 207 8.89 7.34 -6.25
CA LEU A 207 7.54 7.38 -6.80
C LEU A 207 7.17 8.75 -7.38
N GLY A 208 8.09 9.74 -7.22
CA GLY A 208 7.83 11.10 -7.67
C GLY A 208 6.48 11.55 -7.14
N LYS A 209 6.31 11.66 -5.82
CA LYS A 209 5.01 12.11 -5.28
C LYS A 209 4.64 13.44 -5.95
N THR A 210 3.96 13.27 -6.87
CA THR A 210 2.99 13.81 -7.78
C THR A 210 2.37 15.09 -7.32
N ASP A 211 2.08 15.87 -8.28
CA ASP A 211 1.28 17.07 -8.29
C ASP A 211 -0.04 16.92 -7.51
N TRP A 212 0.10 16.79 -6.19
CA TRP A 212 -0.97 17.24 -5.32
C TRP A 212 -1.30 18.62 -5.84
N LYS A 213 -2.53 18.82 -6.27
CA LYS A 213 -3.01 20.10 -6.85
C LYS A 213 -2.29 21.27 -6.20
N LEU A 214 -1.13 21.61 -6.75
CA LEU A 214 -0.24 22.67 -6.27
C LEU A 214 -0.98 24.03 -6.25
N GLY A 215 -2.11 24.11 -6.96
CA GLY A 215 -2.99 25.28 -6.96
C GLY A 215 -3.76 25.53 -5.65
N GLU A 216 -4.05 24.47 -4.86
CA GLU A 216 -4.85 24.57 -3.62
C GLU A 216 -3.99 24.72 -2.35
N VAL A 217 -2.66 24.73 -2.48
CA VAL A 217 -1.73 24.75 -1.34
C VAL A 217 -1.09 26.13 -1.23
N PRO A 218 -1.03 26.74 -0.01
CA PRO A 218 -0.33 28.01 0.21
C PRO A 218 1.08 28.03 -0.34
N GLY A 219 1.57 29.19 -0.80
CA GLY A 219 2.82 29.35 -1.55
C GLY A 219 4.05 28.66 -0.94
N TYR A 220 4.23 28.75 0.40
CA TYR A 220 5.35 28.09 1.08
C TYR A 220 5.24 26.55 1.05
N ARG A 221 4.02 26.00 1.11
CA ARG A 221 3.79 24.55 1.01
C ARG A 221 4.01 24.04 -0.42
N ARG A 222 3.70 24.87 -1.43
CA ARG A 222 4.03 24.58 -2.84
C ARG A 222 5.52 24.48 -3.06
N TRP A 223 6.28 25.43 -2.55
CA TRP A 223 7.74 25.40 -2.63
C TRP A 223 8.31 24.15 -1.96
N PHE A 224 7.86 23.84 -0.74
CA PHE A 224 8.29 22.65 -0.01
C PHE A 224 7.93 21.36 -0.73
N ALA A 225 6.74 21.26 -1.33
CA ALA A 225 6.34 20.09 -2.13
C ALA A 225 7.21 19.93 -3.39
N ARG A 226 7.53 21.04 -4.07
CA ARG A 226 8.46 21.04 -5.22
C ARG A 226 9.87 20.63 -4.82
N PHE A 227 10.36 21.15 -3.71
CA PHE A 227 11.68 20.82 -3.17
C PHE A 227 11.76 19.36 -2.77
N ASN A 228 10.76 18.83 -2.06
CA ASN A 228 10.68 17.41 -1.71
C ASN A 228 10.64 16.51 -2.97
N ARG A 229 9.88 16.91 -3.98
CA ARG A 229 9.86 16.19 -5.27
C ARG A 229 11.24 16.17 -5.92
N TRP A 230 11.91 17.34 -5.96
CA TRP A 230 13.26 17.44 -6.51
C TRP A 230 14.25 16.54 -5.75
N LEU A 231 14.21 16.53 -4.41
CA LEU A 231 15.03 15.65 -3.58
C LEU A 231 14.74 14.17 -3.85
N ASN A 232 13.47 13.77 -3.96
CA ASN A 232 13.08 12.38 -4.28
C ASN A 232 13.63 11.93 -5.65
N VAL A 233 13.66 12.83 -6.63
CA VAL A 233 14.20 12.53 -7.97
C VAL A 233 15.72 12.50 -7.98
N LYS A 234 16.38 13.46 -7.31
CA LYS A 234 17.83 13.63 -7.33
C LYS A 234 18.56 12.72 -6.34
N CYS A 235 17.89 12.38 -5.21
CA CYS A 235 18.47 11.57 -4.15
C CYS A 235 17.49 10.45 -3.73
N PRO A 236 17.09 9.54 -4.64
CA PRO A 236 16.11 8.49 -4.33
C PRO A 236 16.60 7.57 -3.20
N ALA A 237 17.92 7.43 -3.07
CA ALA A 237 18.52 6.66 -1.99
C ALA A 237 18.23 7.18 -0.58
N ALA A 238 17.90 8.47 -0.43
CA ALA A 238 17.62 9.09 0.85
C ALA A 238 16.15 9.55 0.99
N PHE A 239 15.47 9.86 -0.11
CA PHE A 239 14.15 10.49 -0.12
C PHE A 239 13.05 9.64 -0.79
N GLY A 240 13.38 8.44 -1.23
CA GLY A 240 12.45 7.53 -1.92
C GLY A 240 11.58 6.69 -0.99
N SER A 241 10.98 5.69 -1.60
CA SER A 241 10.26 4.60 -0.96
C SER A 241 11.00 3.29 -1.18
N LEU A 242 10.64 2.26 -0.43
CA LEU A 242 11.09 0.89 -0.68
C LEU A 242 10.10 0.20 -1.59
N MET A 243 10.59 -0.38 -2.67
CA MET A 243 9.88 -1.40 -3.45
C MET A 243 10.42 -2.75 -3.00
N ILE A 244 9.53 -3.61 -2.59
CA ILE A 244 9.83 -4.88 -1.94
C ILE A 244 9.16 -5.98 -2.73
N THR A 245 9.93 -6.97 -3.15
CA THR A 245 9.41 -8.23 -3.71
C THR A 245 10.02 -9.40 -2.97
N ALA A 246 9.23 -10.45 -2.78
CA ALA A 246 9.67 -11.72 -2.21
C ALA A 246 8.80 -12.84 -2.77
N GLN A 247 9.24 -14.08 -2.62
CA GLN A 247 8.54 -15.26 -3.13
C GLN A 247 8.41 -16.31 -2.05
N LYS A 248 7.26 -16.98 -1.99
CA LYS A 248 7.10 -18.21 -1.22
C LYS A 248 7.77 -19.35 -1.98
N PRO A 249 8.62 -20.18 -1.35
CA PRO A 249 9.25 -21.31 -2.01
C PRO A 249 8.24 -22.21 -2.74
N ALA A 250 8.60 -22.71 -3.91
CA ALA A 250 7.73 -23.56 -4.69
C ALA A 250 7.50 -24.94 -4.03
N ASP A 251 8.44 -25.38 -3.20
CA ASP A 251 8.41 -26.61 -2.44
C ASP A 251 7.87 -26.48 -1.00
N ALA A 252 7.40 -25.27 -0.64
CA ALA A 252 6.84 -25.00 0.68
C ALA A 252 5.59 -25.85 1.04
N ALA A 253 5.11 -26.69 0.15
CA ALA A 253 4.04 -27.67 0.43
C ALA A 253 4.46 -28.78 1.42
N SER A 254 5.75 -28.90 1.74
CA SER A 254 6.33 -29.92 2.62
C SER A 254 6.74 -29.39 4.01
N LEU A 255 6.54 -28.14 4.30
CA LEU A 255 6.75 -27.49 5.59
C LEU A 255 5.41 -27.18 6.28
#